data_930fae81c1370976b645e5bbad823cce
#
_entry.id   930fae81c1370976b645e5bbad823cce
#
_cell.length_a   1.000
_cell.length_b   1.000
_cell.length_c   1.000
_cell.angle_alpha   90.00
_cell.angle_beta   90.00
_cell.angle_gamma   90.00
#
_symmetry.space_group_name_H-M   'P 1'
#
loop_
_entity.id
_entity.type
_entity.pdbx_description
1 polymer ?
#
loop_
_entity_poly.entity_id
_entity_poly.type
_entity_poly.pdbx_seq_one_letter_code
_entity_poly.pdbx_strand_id
1 'polypeptide(L)'
;MTVVLVDGRNVQRSRWPNVPDAELVERVEEWASREGVESVVVFDGKAPEGAVGTKGETADDWIAREAGTLQEPYWLVTSDRELRERAGSQAERLFGGGEFLRELGLSG
;
A
#
# COMPACT_ATOMS: atom_id res chain seq x y z
N MET A 1 15.01 -8.00 2.80
CA MET A 1 13.94 -8.11 1.78
C MET A 1 13.23 -6.78 1.65
N THR A 2 12.96 -6.36 0.43
CA THR A 2 12.24 -5.11 0.20
C THR A 2 10.80 -5.20 0.70
N VAL A 3 10.34 -4.15 1.38
CA VAL A 3 8.98 -4.07 1.93
C VAL A 3 8.18 -3.09 1.07
N VAL A 4 6.96 -3.45 0.69
CA VAL A 4 6.08 -2.57 -0.08
C VAL A 4 4.94 -2.13 0.83
N LEU A 5 4.89 -0.83 1.13
CA LEU A 5 3.86 -0.24 2.00
C LEU A 5 2.74 0.29 1.10
N VAL A 6 1.55 -0.28 1.24
CA VAL A 6 0.41 0.02 0.36
C VAL A 6 -0.70 0.74 1.13
N ASP A 7 -1.05 1.94 0.68
CA ASP A 7 -2.17 2.69 1.20
C ASP A 7 -3.45 2.11 0.60
N GLY A 8 -4.10 1.21 1.32
CA GLY A 8 -5.20 0.41 0.81
C GLY A 8 -6.37 1.22 0.25
N ARG A 9 -6.86 2.20 1.00
CA ARG A 9 -8.01 3.01 0.55
C ARG A 9 -7.68 3.82 -0.69
N ASN A 10 -6.48 4.37 -0.74
CA ASN A 10 -6.06 5.17 -1.90
C ASN A 10 -6.05 4.32 -3.17
N VAL A 11 -5.50 3.11 -3.08
CA VAL A 11 -5.44 2.20 -4.23
C VAL A 11 -6.84 1.78 -4.66
N GLN A 12 -7.71 1.42 -3.69
CA GLN A 12 -9.08 1.01 -4.00
C GLN A 12 -9.83 2.09 -4.78
N ARG A 13 -9.67 3.35 -4.36
CA ARG A 13 -10.37 4.50 -4.96
C ARG A 13 -9.85 4.90 -6.32
N SER A 14 -8.72 4.35 -6.73
CA SER A 14 -8.13 4.67 -8.02
C SER A 14 -8.87 4.02 -9.19
N ARG A 15 -9.89 3.23 -8.90
CA ARG A 15 -10.76 2.60 -9.88
C ARG A 15 -12.21 2.68 -9.39
N TRP A 16 -13.13 2.84 -10.32
CA TRP A 16 -14.57 2.78 -10.00
C TRP A 16 -15.21 1.63 -10.78
N PRO A 17 -16.00 0.74 -10.15
CA PRO A 17 -16.24 0.71 -8.71
C PRO A 17 -14.97 0.32 -7.93
N ASN A 18 -14.92 0.74 -6.65
CA ASN A 18 -13.75 0.48 -5.82
C ASN A 18 -13.45 -1.01 -5.70
N VAL A 19 -12.17 -1.35 -5.68
CA VAL A 19 -11.75 -2.74 -5.48
C VAL A 19 -12.13 -3.18 -4.06
N PRO A 20 -12.80 -4.33 -3.90
CA PRO A 20 -13.11 -4.84 -2.55
C PRO A 20 -11.85 -5.09 -1.74
N ASP A 21 -11.96 -4.91 -0.40
CA ASP A 21 -10.82 -5.03 0.51
C ASP A 21 -10.08 -6.37 0.36
N ALA A 22 -10.80 -7.47 0.44
CA ALA A 22 -10.18 -8.79 0.39
C ALA A 22 -9.56 -9.09 -0.98
N GLU A 23 -10.18 -8.63 -2.04
CA GLU A 23 -9.63 -8.81 -3.39
C GLU A 23 -8.33 -8.04 -3.54
N LEU A 24 -8.27 -6.81 -3.02
CA LEU A 24 -7.04 -6.02 -3.09
C LEU A 24 -5.90 -6.74 -2.37
N VAL A 25 -6.15 -7.21 -1.15
CA VAL A 25 -5.12 -7.90 -0.36
C VAL A 25 -4.63 -9.14 -1.09
N GLU A 26 -5.54 -9.94 -1.63
CA GLU A 26 -5.18 -11.16 -2.36
C GLU A 26 -4.31 -10.85 -3.56
N ARG A 27 -4.69 -9.85 -4.35
CA ARG A 27 -3.93 -9.48 -5.55
C ARG A 27 -2.56 -8.92 -5.21
N VAL A 28 -2.48 -8.13 -4.13
CA VAL A 28 -1.21 -7.58 -3.69
C VAL A 28 -0.28 -8.70 -3.24
N GLU A 29 -0.80 -9.67 -2.49
CA GLU A 29 0.00 -10.80 -2.03
C GLU A 29 0.54 -11.65 -3.19
N GLU A 30 -0.30 -11.90 -4.19
CA GLU A 30 0.13 -12.62 -5.40
C GLU A 30 1.24 -11.87 -6.13
N TRP A 31 1.05 -10.57 -6.31
CA TRP A 31 2.02 -9.71 -6.97
C TRP A 31 3.35 -9.68 -6.20
N ALA A 32 3.27 -9.53 -4.88
CA ALA A 32 4.46 -9.48 -4.03
C ALA A 32 5.27 -10.77 -4.12
N SER A 33 4.55 -11.89 -4.15
CA SER A 33 5.18 -13.21 -4.30
C SER A 33 5.94 -13.31 -5.62
N ARG A 34 5.33 -12.83 -6.71
CA ARG A 34 6.01 -12.84 -8.02
C ARG A 34 7.22 -11.93 -8.06
N GLU A 35 7.13 -10.78 -7.38
CA GLU A 35 8.20 -9.78 -7.38
C GLU A 35 9.30 -10.09 -6.35
N GLY A 36 9.09 -11.05 -5.48
CA GLY A 36 10.06 -11.38 -4.44
C GLY A 36 10.16 -10.32 -3.37
N VAL A 37 9.06 -9.65 -3.04
CA VAL A 37 9.01 -8.60 -2.02
C VAL A 37 7.97 -8.95 -0.96
N GLU A 38 8.05 -8.27 0.19
CA GLU A 38 7.06 -8.41 1.26
C GLU A 38 6.09 -7.24 1.16
N SER A 39 4.78 -7.53 1.16
CA SER A 39 3.78 -6.47 1.06
C SER A 39 3.09 -6.25 2.40
N VAL A 40 2.76 -4.99 2.68
CA VAL A 40 1.99 -4.59 3.85
C VAL A 40 0.90 -3.65 3.37
N VAL A 41 -0.34 -4.14 3.33
CA VAL A 41 -1.50 -3.32 2.93
C VAL A 41 -2.13 -2.78 4.20
N VAL A 42 -2.31 -1.46 4.26
CA VAL A 42 -2.78 -0.78 5.47
C VAL A 42 -4.13 -0.11 5.18
N PHE A 43 -5.11 -0.38 6.04
CA PHE A 43 -6.45 0.23 5.97
C PHE A 43 -6.73 1.02 7.23
N ASP A 44 -7.48 2.11 7.10
CA ASP A 44 -8.02 2.80 8.27
C ASP A 44 -9.06 1.91 8.94
N GLY A 45 -8.91 1.65 10.24
CA GLY A 45 -9.85 0.85 11.00
C GLY A 45 -9.76 -0.63 10.69
N LYS A 46 -10.90 -1.26 10.39
CA LYS A 46 -10.95 -2.69 10.11
C LYS A 46 -10.26 -3.06 8.81
N ALA A 47 -9.56 -4.19 8.84
CA ALA A 47 -8.89 -4.73 7.66
C ALA A 47 -9.19 -6.21 7.53
N PRO A 48 -9.18 -6.75 6.30
CA PRO A 48 -9.30 -8.18 6.11
C PRO A 48 -8.03 -8.91 6.57
N GLU A 49 -8.12 -10.21 6.69
CA GLU A 49 -6.96 -11.04 7.04
C GLU A 49 -5.83 -10.81 6.06
N GLY A 50 -4.61 -10.72 6.57
CA GLY A 50 -3.43 -10.48 5.76
C GLY A 50 -3.08 -9.01 5.59
N ALA A 51 -3.91 -8.10 6.10
CA ALA A 51 -3.67 -6.67 6.03
C ALA A 51 -3.62 -6.06 7.43
N VAL A 52 -3.16 -4.82 7.51
CA VAL A 52 -3.07 -4.07 8.78
C VAL A 52 -4.29 -3.14 8.87
N GLY A 53 -5.00 -3.23 9.99
CA GLY A 53 -6.06 -2.27 10.32
C GLY A 53 -5.55 -1.36 11.42
N THR A 54 -5.69 -0.04 11.26
CA THR A 54 -5.19 0.90 12.25
C THR A 54 -6.23 1.16 13.33
N LYS A 55 -5.76 1.45 14.54
CA LYS A 55 -6.60 1.84 15.68
C LYS A 55 -6.09 3.15 16.22
N GLY A 56 -6.97 4.14 16.32
CA GLY A 56 -6.62 5.42 16.90
C GLY A 56 -5.69 6.27 16.05
N GLU A 57 -5.45 5.88 14.81
CA GLU A 57 -4.63 6.66 13.88
C GLU A 57 -5.07 6.34 12.46
N THR A 58 -4.64 7.17 11.53
CA THR A 58 -4.93 6.94 10.11
C THR A 58 -3.90 5.98 9.51
N ALA A 59 -4.25 5.40 8.36
CA ALA A 59 -3.30 4.58 7.61
C ALA A 59 -2.07 5.41 7.23
N ASP A 60 -2.27 6.69 6.86
CA ASP A 60 -1.17 7.60 6.51
C ASP A 60 -0.17 7.74 7.65
N ASP A 61 -0.67 7.96 8.88
CA ASP A 61 0.20 8.11 10.04
C ASP A 61 0.96 6.83 10.33
N TRP A 62 0.26 5.70 10.22
CA TRP A 62 0.88 4.39 10.44
C TRP A 62 2.00 4.13 9.43
N ILE A 63 1.71 4.38 8.15
CA ILE A 63 2.69 4.15 7.07
C ILE A 63 3.91 5.06 7.23
N ALA A 64 3.67 6.34 7.55
CA ALA A 64 4.78 7.29 7.72
C ALA A 64 5.67 6.89 8.88
N ARG A 65 5.08 6.44 9.99
CA ARG A 65 5.85 5.99 11.15
C ARG A 65 6.65 4.73 10.81
N GLU A 66 6.01 3.76 10.15
CA GLU A 66 6.68 2.51 9.76
C GLU A 66 7.84 2.78 8.83
N ALA A 67 7.62 3.63 7.82
CA ALA A 67 8.67 3.99 6.86
C ALA A 67 9.89 4.59 7.57
N GLY A 68 9.65 5.36 8.63
CA GLY A 68 10.73 5.97 9.40
C GLY A 68 11.54 5.01 10.25
N THR A 69 11.01 3.81 10.51
CA THR A 69 11.67 2.83 11.38
C THR A 69 12.23 1.62 10.62
N LEU A 70 11.84 1.45 9.35
CA LEU A 70 12.30 0.30 8.57
C LEU A 70 13.81 0.36 8.35
N GLN A 71 14.45 -0.78 8.51
CA GLN A 71 15.87 -0.94 8.23
C GLN A 71 16.08 -1.44 6.80
N GLU A 72 15.07 -2.05 6.21
CA GLU A 72 15.12 -2.58 4.84
C GLU A 72 14.73 -1.51 3.84
N PRO A 73 15.12 -1.69 2.57
CA PRO A 73 14.59 -0.85 1.50
C PRO A 73 13.06 -1.00 1.42
N TYR A 74 12.37 0.06 1.05
CA TYR A 74 10.92 -0.03 0.90
C TYR A 74 10.43 0.72 -0.33
N TRP A 75 9.26 0.29 -0.81
CA TRP A 75 8.51 0.97 -1.87
C TRP A 75 7.23 1.49 -1.25
N LEU A 76 6.74 2.61 -1.75
CA LEU A 76 5.53 3.24 -1.25
C LEU A 76 4.49 3.30 -2.36
N VAL A 77 3.25 2.86 -2.06
CA VAL A 77 2.15 2.87 -3.01
C VAL A 77 1.04 3.78 -2.50
N THR A 78 0.94 4.96 -3.07
CA THR A 78 -0.12 5.92 -2.79
C THR A 78 -0.06 7.05 -3.82
N SER A 79 -1.22 7.65 -4.12
CA SER A 79 -1.29 8.87 -4.93
C SER A 79 -1.40 10.11 -4.05
N ASP A 80 -1.53 9.93 -2.73
CA ASP A 80 -1.69 11.03 -1.79
C ASP A 80 -0.39 11.81 -1.69
N ARG A 81 -0.46 13.10 -2.03
CA ARG A 81 0.73 13.96 -2.04
C ARG A 81 1.35 14.09 -0.66
N GLU A 82 0.51 14.29 0.37
CA GLU A 82 1.01 14.48 1.73
C GLU A 82 1.77 13.25 2.21
N LEU A 83 1.22 12.05 1.97
CA LEU A 83 1.91 10.82 2.36
C LEU A 83 3.21 10.65 1.58
N ARG A 84 3.22 10.99 0.30
CA ARG A 84 4.45 10.94 -0.50
C ARG A 84 5.52 11.88 0.06
N GLU A 85 5.13 13.05 0.55
CA GLU A 85 6.06 13.98 1.17
C GLU A 85 6.59 13.44 2.49
N ARG A 86 5.74 12.79 3.28
CA ARG A 86 6.11 12.27 4.60
C ARG A 86 6.96 11.00 4.53
N ALA A 87 6.71 10.14 3.56
CA ALA A 87 7.29 8.80 3.53
C ALA A 87 7.97 8.43 2.21
N GLY A 88 7.88 9.27 1.19
CA GLY A 88 8.38 8.91 -0.14
C GLY A 88 9.84 9.23 -0.40
N SER A 89 10.44 10.16 0.35
CA SER A 89 11.81 10.61 0.06
C SER A 89 12.85 9.52 0.22
N GLN A 90 12.61 8.56 1.09
CA GLN A 90 13.53 7.45 1.32
C GLN A 90 13.09 6.16 0.62
N ALA A 91 11.94 6.18 -0.06
CA ALA A 91 11.44 5.01 -0.77
C ALA A 91 12.26 4.77 -2.03
N GLU A 92 12.58 3.53 -2.33
CA GLU A 92 13.30 3.19 -3.56
C GLU A 92 12.40 3.33 -4.79
N ARG A 93 11.09 3.11 -4.62
CA ARG A 93 10.12 3.28 -5.70
C ARG A 93 8.84 3.86 -5.14
N LEU A 94 8.15 4.63 -5.97
CA LEU A 94 6.84 5.19 -5.66
C LEU A 94 5.87 4.74 -6.76
N PHE A 95 4.69 4.25 -6.34
CA PHE A 95 3.62 3.93 -7.27
C PHE A 95 2.41 4.79 -6.92
N GLY A 96 1.74 5.34 -7.92
CA GLY A 96 0.42 5.91 -7.71
C GLY A 96 -0.60 4.78 -7.61
N GLY A 97 -1.79 5.08 -7.07
CA GLY A 97 -2.83 4.07 -6.91
C GLY A 97 -3.25 3.44 -8.23
N GLY A 98 -3.49 4.25 -9.26
CA GLY A 98 -3.86 3.74 -10.59
C GLY A 98 -2.74 2.96 -11.24
N GLU A 99 -1.52 3.43 -11.11
CA GLU A 99 -0.34 2.75 -11.63
C GLU A 99 -0.21 1.36 -11.00
N PHE A 100 -0.42 1.29 -9.69
CA PHE A 100 -0.32 0.02 -8.97
C PHE A 100 -1.43 -0.95 -9.38
N LEU A 101 -2.65 -0.43 -9.58
CA LEU A 101 -3.74 -1.29 -10.06
C LEU A 101 -3.40 -1.93 -11.40
N ARG A 102 -2.73 -1.21 -12.28
CA ARG A 102 -2.26 -1.77 -13.54
C ARG A 102 -1.25 -2.89 -13.30
N GLU A 103 -0.35 -2.70 -12.33
CA GLU A 103 0.61 -3.75 -11.95
C GLU A 103 -0.10 -5.00 -11.47
N LEU A 104 -1.22 -4.84 -10.77
CA LEU A 104 -1.99 -5.96 -10.25
C LEU A 104 -2.94 -6.58 -11.28
N GLY A 105 -3.05 -5.98 -12.46
CA GLY A 105 -4.00 -6.45 -13.48
C GLY A 105 -5.44 -6.09 -13.18
N LEU A 106 -5.66 -5.05 -12.36
CA LEU A 106 -7.00 -4.64 -11.93
C LEU A 106 -7.47 -3.31 -12.54
N SER A 107 -6.72 -2.74 -13.45
CA SER A 107 -7.12 -1.51 -14.12
C SER A 107 -8.23 -1.84 -15.11
N GLY A 108 -9.35 -1.22 -14.94
CA GLY A 108 -10.50 -1.43 -15.83
C GLY A 108 -10.63 -0.34 -16.85
#